data_b5533d6ab1bbc0bcea1a37b71c4ad198
#
_entry.id   b5533d6ab1bbc0bcea1a37b71c4ad198
#
_cell.length_a   1.000
_cell.length_b   1.000
_cell.length_c   1.000
_cell.angle_alpha   90.00
_cell.angle_beta   90.00
_cell.angle_gamma   90.00
#
_symmetry.space_group_name_H-M   'P 1'
#
loop_
_entity.id
_entity.type
_entity.pdbx_description
1 polymer ?
#
loop_
_entity_poly.entity_id
_entity_poly.type
_entity_poly.pdbx_seq_one_letter_code
_entity_poly.pdbx_strand_id
1 'polypeptide(L)'
;MCYTSSMPDTLLEGLNEEQKKAVLQTEGPVLIFAGAGSGKTKTLTHRLAYLMVEKKVNPYKILSVTFTNKASKEMSQRVSNLFAEIKNLKFKIKNSGAPLPWMGTFHSICVKILRREVDKSELKYSSNFTIYDSDDQKQLIKRIVKDLGYDPKKFNPGLVSALISSAKSEFVDSSKYKKLANDYFNRSISEIYKNYQKRMIDSNAMDFDDLLTNTVILFKSHPEILNNYQNQFQYIMIDEYQDTNEPQYQLVKLLSQKTNNI
;
A
#
# COMPACT_ATOMS: atom_id res chain seq x y z
N MET A 1 -9.18 47.43 -11.75
CA MET A 1 -10.08 46.59 -10.91
C MET A 1 -9.60 45.13 -11.03
N CYS A 2 -8.84 44.68 -10.06
CA CYS A 2 -8.38 43.27 -10.01
C CYS A 2 -9.51 42.44 -9.45
N TYR A 3 -10.10 41.59 -10.29
CA TYR A 3 -10.97 40.52 -9.80
C TYR A 3 -10.11 39.45 -9.18
N THR A 4 -9.89 39.53 -7.87
CA THR A 4 -9.49 38.39 -7.05
C THR A 4 -10.72 37.53 -6.84
N SER A 5 -10.99 36.60 -7.76
CA SER A 5 -12.02 35.60 -7.53
C SER A 5 -11.51 34.60 -6.47
N SER A 6 -12.12 34.69 -5.31
CA SER A 6 -11.95 33.77 -4.18
C SER A 6 -12.50 32.38 -4.55
N MET A 7 -11.67 31.54 -5.18
CA MET A 7 -11.98 30.12 -5.42
C MET A 7 -11.71 29.19 -4.21
N PRO A 8 -11.08 29.63 -3.08
CA PRO A 8 -10.83 28.73 -1.95
C PRO A 8 -12.09 28.23 -1.24
N ASP A 9 -13.19 29.00 -1.30
CA ASP A 9 -14.35 28.73 -0.45
C ASP A 9 -15.08 27.43 -0.80
N THR A 10 -15.21 27.09 -2.09
CA THR A 10 -15.95 25.89 -2.52
C THR A 10 -15.27 24.58 -2.09
N LEU A 11 -13.91 24.53 -2.11
CA LEU A 11 -13.16 23.35 -1.69
C LEU A 11 -13.13 23.14 -0.17
N LEU A 12 -13.39 24.21 0.59
CA LEU A 12 -13.41 24.18 2.05
C LEU A 12 -14.82 24.19 2.62
N GLU A 13 -15.81 24.29 1.74
CA GLU A 13 -17.23 24.32 2.14
C GLU A 13 -17.65 23.03 2.83
N GLY A 14 -18.41 23.16 3.91
CA GLY A 14 -18.87 22.02 4.69
C GLY A 14 -17.79 21.31 5.51
N LEU A 15 -16.57 21.86 5.60
CA LEU A 15 -15.52 21.43 6.54
C LEU A 15 -15.57 22.28 7.81
N ASN A 16 -15.33 21.65 8.96
CA ASN A 16 -15.09 22.40 10.20
C ASN A 16 -13.66 23.00 10.21
N GLU A 17 -13.35 23.86 11.19
CA GLU A 17 -12.08 24.58 11.22
C GLU A 17 -10.85 23.67 11.33
N GLU A 18 -10.94 22.56 12.08
CA GLU A 18 -9.82 21.60 12.20
C GLU A 18 -9.61 20.81 10.91
N GLN A 19 -10.69 20.46 10.21
CA GLN A 19 -10.62 19.84 8.89
C GLN A 19 -10.02 20.80 7.85
N LYS A 20 -10.42 22.08 7.88
CA LYS A 20 -9.82 23.12 7.02
C LYS A 20 -8.33 23.27 7.26
N LYS A 21 -7.89 23.34 8.52
CA LYS A 21 -6.45 23.38 8.85
C LYS A 21 -5.71 22.20 8.26
N ALA A 22 -6.26 20.97 8.41
CA ALA A 22 -5.65 19.75 7.86
C ALA A 22 -5.60 19.75 6.33
N VAL A 23 -6.60 20.32 5.64
CA VAL A 23 -6.60 20.45 4.17
C VAL A 23 -5.57 21.48 3.71
N LEU A 24 -5.44 22.59 4.38
CA LEU A 24 -4.56 23.71 4.02
C LEU A 24 -3.08 23.44 4.34
N GLN A 25 -2.78 22.60 5.33
CA GLN A 25 -1.41 22.21 5.67
C GLN A 25 -0.89 21.21 4.64
N THR A 26 -0.33 21.68 3.54
CA THR A 26 0.11 20.83 2.42
C THR A 26 1.51 20.27 2.60
N GLU A 27 2.40 21.00 3.24
CA GLU A 27 3.81 20.63 3.36
C GLU A 27 4.13 20.04 4.74
N GLY A 28 5.03 19.06 4.74
CA GLY A 28 5.46 18.35 5.94
C GLY A 28 4.50 17.26 6.38
N PRO A 29 4.83 16.53 7.45
CA PRO A 29 4.00 15.43 7.95
C PRO A 29 2.77 15.97 8.68
N VAL A 30 1.60 15.42 8.34
CA VAL A 30 0.32 15.78 8.95
C VAL A 30 -0.38 14.53 9.44
N LEU A 31 -0.63 14.45 10.73
CA LEU A 31 -1.40 13.37 11.34
C LEU A 31 -2.76 13.88 11.82
N ILE A 32 -3.83 13.25 11.33
CA ILE A 32 -5.22 13.61 11.66
C ILE A 32 -5.77 12.59 12.64
N PHE A 33 -5.88 12.98 13.90
CA PHE A 33 -6.59 12.19 14.91
C PHE A 33 -8.07 12.49 14.87
N ALA A 34 -8.88 11.49 14.58
CA ALA A 34 -10.31 11.70 14.46
C ALA A 34 -11.09 10.41 14.75
N GLY A 35 -12.15 10.51 15.51
CA GLY A 35 -13.04 9.38 15.84
C GLY A 35 -13.79 8.83 14.63
N ALA A 36 -14.49 7.71 14.81
CA ALA A 36 -15.37 7.18 13.78
C ALA A 36 -16.47 8.21 13.43
N GLY A 37 -16.78 8.36 12.15
CA GLY A 37 -17.80 9.33 11.68
C GLY A 37 -17.38 10.81 11.69
N SER A 38 -16.18 11.15 12.15
CA SER A 38 -15.68 12.53 12.20
C SER A 38 -15.31 13.15 10.85
N GLY A 39 -15.40 12.39 9.76
CA GLY A 39 -15.10 12.89 8.41
C GLY A 39 -13.64 12.77 7.98
N LYS A 40 -12.84 11.84 8.54
CA LYS A 40 -11.44 11.58 8.11
C LYS A 40 -11.32 11.45 6.59
N THR A 41 -12.05 10.54 6.00
CA THR A 41 -12.03 10.31 4.54
C THR A 41 -12.50 11.55 3.76
N LYS A 42 -13.45 12.33 4.29
CA LYS A 42 -13.86 13.61 3.71
C LYS A 42 -12.69 14.59 3.69
N THR A 43 -12.00 14.74 4.81
CA THR A 43 -10.82 15.62 4.91
C THR A 43 -9.72 15.22 3.93
N LEU A 44 -9.39 13.91 3.82
CA LEU A 44 -8.42 13.41 2.85
C LEU A 44 -8.85 13.70 1.40
N THR A 45 -10.13 13.52 1.07
CA THR A 45 -10.69 13.81 -0.27
C THR A 45 -10.54 15.29 -0.61
N HIS A 46 -10.89 16.18 0.31
CA HIS A 46 -10.77 17.63 0.13
C HIS A 46 -9.30 18.07 0.05
N ARG A 47 -8.39 17.48 0.86
CA ARG A 47 -6.95 17.74 0.78
C ARG A 47 -6.37 17.34 -0.57
N LEU A 48 -6.76 16.18 -1.10
CA LEU A 48 -6.35 15.73 -2.43
C LEU A 48 -6.84 16.69 -3.52
N ALA A 49 -8.11 17.07 -3.46
CA ALA A 49 -8.67 18.04 -4.39
C ALA A 49 -7.96 19.41 -4.29
N TYR A 50 -7.67 19.88 -3.09
CA TYR A 50 -6.96 21.14 -2.85
C TYR A 50 -5.54 21.11 -3.44
N LEU A 51 -4.79 20.03 -3.27
CA LEU A 51 -3.47 19.87 -3.89
C LEU A 51 -3.54 19.96 -5.41
N MET A 52 -4.53 19.31 -6.02
CA MET A 52 -4.65 19.27 -7.48
C MET A 52 -5.15 20.60 -8.07
N VAL A 53 -6.08 21.24 -7.39
CA VAL A 53 -6.79 22.43 -7.91
C VAL A 53 -6.04 23.71 -7.56
N GLU A 54 -5.82 23.97 -6.28
CA GLU A 54 -5.23 25.20 -5.77
C GLU A 54 -3.71 25.20 -5.89
N LYS A 55 -3.08 24.10 -5.48
CA LYS A 55 -1.61 23.96 -5.56
C LYS A 55 -1.13 23.51 -6.94
N LYS A 56 -2.06 23.17 -7.85
CA LYS A 56 -1.76 22.73 -9.23
C LYS A 56 -0.77 21.56 -9.29
N VAL A 57 -0.80 20.71 -8.25
CA VAL A 57 0.03 19.50 -8.18
C VAL A 57 -0.44 18.53 -9.26
N ASN A 58 0.49 18.06 -10.06
CA ASN A 58 0.20 17.02 -11.05
C ASN A 58 -0.32 15.76 -10.35
N PRO A 59 -1.48 15.19 -10.73
CA PRO A 59 -2.04 13.99 -10.13
C PRO A 59 -1.07 12.82 -10.03
N TYR A 60 -0.19 12.64 -11.00
CA TYR A 60 0.84 11.58 -10.96
C TYR A 60 1.84 11.71 -9.80
N LYS A 61 1.93 12.90 -9.18
CA LYS A 61 2.79 13.17 -8.03
C LYS A 61 2.12 12.87 -6.69
N ILE A 62 0.89 12.38 -6.72
CA ILE A 62 0.11 12.07 -5.53
C ILE A 62 -0.12 10.56 -5.44
N LEU A 63 0.22 9.98 -4.30
CA LEU A 63 -0.09 8.61 -3.92
C LEU A 63 -1.13 8.65 -2.79
N SER A 64 -2.27 7.98 -2.98
CA SER A 64 -3.29 7.82 -1.95
C SER A 64 -3.55 6.35 -1.69
N VAL A 65 -3.31 5.90 -0.47
CA VAL A 65 -3.36 4.49 -0.08
C VAL A 65 -4.46 4.26 0.94
N THR A 66 -5.21 3.19 0.74
CA THR A 66 -6.27 2.72 1.66
C THR A 66 -6.05 1.23 1.98
N PHE A 67 -6.76 0.73 2.99
CA PHE A 67 -6.65 -0.69 3.38
C PHE A 67 -7.54 -1.62 2.55
N THR A 68 -8.67 -1.12 2.04
CA THR A 68 -9.64 -1.95 1.30
C THR A 68 -9.91 -1.41 -0.11
N ASN A 69 -10.20 -2.33 -1.02
CA ASN A 69 -10.62 -1.96 -2.37
C ASN A 69 -11.92 -1.13 -2.37
N LYS A 70 -12.82 -1.39 -1.41
CA LYS A 70 -14.04 -0.61 -1.24
C LYS A 70 -13.72 0.84 -0.88
N ALA A 71 -12.88 1.07 0.13
CA ALA A 71 -12.45 2.41 0.55
C ALA A 71 -11.74 3.16 -0.59
N SER A 72 -10.87 2.48 -1.34
CA SER A 72 -10.19 3.08 -2.48
C SER A 72 -11.16 3.51 -3.59
N LYS A 73 -12.14 2.67 -3.93
CA LYS A 73 -13.18 3.01 -4.92
C LYS A 73 -14.06 4.17 -4.43
N GLU A 74 -14.45 4.14 -3.17
CA GLU A 74 -15.25 5.20 -2.56
C GLU A 74 -14.51 6.53 -2.54
N MET A 75 -13.24 6.55 -2.14
CA MET A 75 -12.40 7.75 -2.17
C MET A 75 -12.27 8.29 -3.61
N SER A 76 -12.00 7.44 -4.59
CA SER A 76 -11.91 7.82 -6.00
C SER A 76 -13.23 8.44 -6.52
N GLN A 77 -14.38 7.85 -6.14
CA GLN A 77 -15.69 8.38 -6.52
C GLN A 77 -15.96 9.74 -5.85
N ARG A 78 -15.62 9.90 -4.57
CA ARG A 78 -15.79 11.17 -3.85
C ARG A 78 -14.93 12.29 -4.46
N VAL A 79 -13.67 11.99 -4.80
CA VAL A 79 -12.79 12.93 -5.52
C VAL A 79 -13.41 13.34 -6.85
N SER A 80 -13.89 12.36 -7.63
CA SER A 80 -14.54 12.63 -8.93
C SER A 80 -15.80 13.49 -8.78
N ASN A 81 -16.63 13.23 -7.76
CA ASN A 81 -17.84 14.01 -7.49
C ASN A 81 -17.49 15.46 -7.09
N LEU A 82 -16.51 15.62 -6.19
CA LEU A 82 -16.05 16.93 -5.75
C LEU A 82 -15.55 17.78 -6.92
N PHE A 83 -14.84 17.17 -7.86
CA PHE A 83 -14.43 17.87 -9.07
C PHE A 83 -15.58 18.21 -10.00
N ALA A 84 -16.63 17.40 -10.07
CA ALA A 84 -17.82 17.69 -10.86
C ALA A 84 -18.63 18.87 -10.29
N GLU A 85 -18.64 19.04 -8.96
CA GLU A 85 -19.32 20.13 -8.27
C GLU A 85 -18.61 21.48 -8.44
N ILE A 86 -17.28 21.47 -8.60
CA ILE A 86 -16.49 22.68 -8.84
C ILE A 86 -16.69 23.13 -10.29
N LYS A 87 -17.79 23.83 -10.56
CA LYS A 87 -18.31 24.21 -11.88
C LYS A 87 -17.35 24.93 -12.83
N ASN A 88 -16.18 25.36 -12.41
CA ASN A 88 -15.21 26.12 -13.22
C ASN A 88 -13.92 25.35 -13.53
N LEU A 89 -13.81 24.08 -13.16
CA LEU A 89 -12.65 23.28 -13.49
C LEU A 89 -12.79 22.73 -14.91
N LYS A 90 -12.01 23.26 -15.84
CA LYS A 90 -11.73 22.66 -17.16
C LYS A 90 -11.07 21.27 -17.08
N PHE A 91 -11.15 20.61 -15.92
CA PHE A 91 -10.71 19.25 -15.69
C PHE A 91 -11.86 18.29 -16.00
N LYS A 92 -12.03 17.98 -17.27
CA LYS A 92 -12.88 16.86 -17.69
C LYS A 92 -12.20 15.53 -17.33
N ILE A 93 -12.28 15.15 -16.05
CA ILE A 93 -11.68 13.90 -15.57
C ILE A 93 -12.30 12.66 -16.24
N LYS A 94 -13.58 12.70 -16.61
CA LYS A 94 -14.27 11.54 -17.22
C LYS A 94 -14.07 11.36 -18.72
N ASN A 95 -13.72 12.42 -19.48
CA ASN A 95 -13.70 12.35 -20.96
C ASN A 95 -12.41 12.85 -21.61
N SER A 96 -11.40 13.25 -20.84
CA SER A 96 -10.19 13.88 -21.41
C SER A 96 -8.90 13.11 -21.15
N GLY A 97 -8.96 11.90 -20.59
CA GLY A 97 -7.74 11.15 -20.27
C GLY A 97 -6.84 11.83 -19.22
N ALA A 98 -7.41 12.78 -18.44
CA ALA A 98 -6.65 13.40 -17.36
C ALA A 98 -6.21 12.33 -16.36
N PRO A 99 -4.92 12.29 -16.02
CA PRO A 99 -4.39 11.26 -15.14
C PRO A 99 -5.00 11.39 -13.75
N LEU A 100 -5.51 10.30 -13.23
CA LEU A 100 -5.89 10.20 -11.82
C LEU A 100 -4.63 9.99 -10.96
N PRO A 101 -4.64 10.43 -9.70
CA PRO A 101 -3.63 10.05 -8.73
C PRO A 101 -3.44 8.53 -8.65
N TRP A 102 -2.28 8.10 -8.20
CA TRP A 102 -2.14 6.70 -7.83
C TRP A 102 -2.98 6.45 -6.58
N MET A 103 -4.12 5.81 -6.79
CA MET A 103 -5.06 5.46 -5.73
C MET A 103 -5.23 3.94 -5.71
N GLY A 104 -5.22 3.36 -4.52
CA GLY A 104 -5.34 1.91 -4.38
C GLY A 104 -5.10 1.43 -2.95
N THR A 105 -5.16 0.11 -2.78
CA THR A 105 -4.69 -0.52 -1.55
C THR A 105 -3.17 -0.66 -1.58
N PHE A 106 -2.53 -0.82 -0.42
CA PHE A 106 -1.10 -1.12 -0.32
C PHE A 106 -0.69 -2.23 -1.29
N HIS A 107 -1.42 -3.35 -1.27
CA HIS A 107 -1.15 -4.49 -2.15
C HIS A 107 -1.25 -4.13 -3.64
N SER A 108 -2.27 -3.38 -4.04
CA SER A 108 -2.44 -3.00 -5.45
C SER A 108 -1.34 -2.06 -5.95
N ILE A 109 -0.84 -1.20 -5.07
CA ILE A 109 0.31 -0.33 -5.38
C ILE A 109 1.59 -1.17 -5.49
N CYS A 110 1.84 -2.09 -4.54
CA CYS A 110 2.98 -3.01 -4.59
C CYS A 110 2.97 -3.88 -5.86
N VAL A 111 1.83 -4.43 -6.25
CA VAL A 111 1.69 -5.17 -7.53
C VAL A 111 2.12 -4.31 -8.72
N LYS A 112 1.66 -3.06 -8.79
CA LYS A 112 2.03 -2.15 -9.89
C LYS A 112 3.53 -1.88 -9.93
N ILE A 113 4.16 -1.69 -8.76
CA ILE A 113 5.59 -1.46 -8.65
C ILE A 113 6.37 -2.72 -9.05
N LEU A 114 6.05 -3.87 -8.44
CA LEU A 114 6.74 -5.13 -8.72
C LEU A 114 6.62 -5.54 -10.20
N ARG A 115 5.45 -5.40 -10.81
CA ARG A 115 5.26 -5.70 -12.23
C ARG A 115 6.11 -4.84 -13.17
N ARG A 116 6.54 -3.66 -12.74
CA ARG A 116 7.38 -2.75 -13.53
C ARG A 116 8.87 -2.96 -13.29
N GLU A 117 9.23 -3.35 -12.08
CA GLU A 117 10.61 -3.22 -11.63
C GLU A 117 11.28 -4.56 -11.28
N VAL A 118 10.50 -5.63 -10.99
CA VAL A 118 11.06 -6.88 -10.48
C VAL A 118 12.08 -7.52 -11.43
N ASP A 119 11.87 -7.42 -12.73
CA ASP A 119 12.80 -7.96 -13.75
C ASP A 119 14.16 -7.22 -13.75
N LYS A 120 14.24 -6.05 -13.13
CA LYS A 120 15.46 -5.25 -12.98
C LYS A 120 16.19 -5.53 -11.67
N SER A 121 15.68 -6.44 -10.86
CA SER A 121 16.17 -6.72 -9.52
C SER A 121 16.72 -8.13 -9.40
N GLU A 122 17.43 -8.38 -8.29
CA GLU A 122 17.92 -9.72 -7.94
C GLU A 122 16.84 -10.58 -7.24
N LEU A 123 15.62 -10.07 -7.12
CA LEU A 123 14.50 -10.86 -6.66
C LEU A 123 14.24 -11.99 -7.65
N LYS A 124 14.13 -13.21 -7.13
CA LYS A 124 13.97 -14.42 -7.95
C LYS A 124 12.56 -14.57 -8.54
N TYR A 125 11.98 -13.47 -9.02
CA TYR A 125 10.66 -13.41 -9.62
C TYR A 125 10.72 -12.67 -10.94
N SER A 126 9.81 -12.97 -11.84
CA SER A 126 9.59 -12.22 -13.09
C SER A 126 8.29 -11.43 -13.03
N SER A 127 8.17 -10.40 -13.87
CA SER A 127 7.04 -9.46 -13.86
C SER A 127 5.66 -10.11 -14.10
N ASN A 128 5.62 -11.30 -14.68
CA ASN A 128 4.39 -12.09 -14.92
C ASN A 128 4.01 -13.01 -13.74
N PHE A 129 4.54 -12.76 -12.53
CA PHE A 129 4.25 -13.58 -11.35
C PHE A 129 2.75 -13.75 -11.09
N THR A 130 2.37 -14.91 -10.56
CA THR A 130 1.01 -15.21 -10.11
C THR A 130 0.82 -14.76 -8.65
N ILE A 131 -0.37 -14.30 -8.30
CA ILE A 131 -0.70 -13.96 -6.91
C ILE A 131 -1.52 -15.13 -6.34
N TYR A 132 -1.00 -15.76 -5.28
CA TYR A 132 -1.69 -16.81 -4.56
C TYR A 132 -2.61 -16.21 -3.51
N ASP A 133 -3.86 -16.64 -3.53
CA ASP A 133 -4.83 -16.33 -2.49
C ASP A 133 -4.66 -17.24 -1.26
N SER A 134 -5.52 -17.07 -0.26
CA SER A 134 -5.45 -17.85 0.97
C SER A 134 -5.72 -19.34 0.77
N ASP A 135 -6.47 -19.72 -0.26
CA ASP A 135 -6.78 -21.13 -0.51
C ASP A 135 -5.64 -21.78 -1.30
N ASP A 136 -5.04 -21.08 -2.25
CA ASP A 136 -3.82 -21.51 -2.92
C ASP A 136 -2.68 -21.75 -1.92
N GLN A 137 -2.49 -20.81 -0.99
CA GLN A 137 -1.49 -20.93 0.09
C GLN A 137 -1.73 -22.19 0.94
N LYS A 138 -2.96 -22.39 1.42
CA LYS A 138 -3.31 -23.56 2.24
C LYS A 138 -3.10 -24.87 1.48
N GLN A 139 -3.45 -24.92 0.19
CA GLN A 139 -3.23 -26.09 -0.65
C GLN A 139 -1.75 -26.41 -0.81
N LEU A 140 -0.93 -25.38 -1.06
CA LEU A 140 0.52 -25.52 -1.16
C LEU A 140 1.11 -26.02 0.16
N ILE A 141 0.74 -25.42 1.29
CA ILE A 141 1.18 -25.84 2.63
C ILE A 141 0.76 -27.27 2.93
N LYS A 142 -0.47 -27.67 2.59
CA LYS A 142 -0.94 -29.04 2.78
C LYS A 142 -0.06 -30.07 2.04
N ARG A 143 0.35 -29.76 0.81
CA ARG A 143 1.26 -30.60 0.04
C ARG A 143 2.64 -30.68 0.71
N ILE A 144 3.18 -29.55 1.17
CA ILE A 144 4.47 -29.48 1.83
C ILE A 144 4.46 -30.29 3.13
N VAL A 145 3.44 -30.15 3.97
CA VAL A 145 3.28 -30.91 5.23
C VAL A 145 3.28 -32.41 4.93
N LYS A 146 2.56 -32.84 3.89
CA LYS A 146 2.55 -34.25 3.47
C LYS A 146 3.91 -34.72 2.98
N ASP A 147 4.57 -33.95 2.11
CA ASP A 147 5.84 -34.32 1.50
C ASP A 147 6.99 -34.41 2.53
N LEU A 148 6.92 -33.59 3.60
CA LEU A 148 7.85 -33.63 4.72
C LEU A 148 7.50 -34.72 5.76
N GLY A 149 6.40 -35.45 5.59
CA GLY A 149 5.97 -36.51 6.52
C GLY A 149 5.42 -36.00 7.84
N TYR A 150 5.03 -34.73 7.94
CA TYR A 150 4.42 -34.17 9.13
C TYR A 150 2.95 -34.55 9.28
N ASP A 151 2.48 -34.65 10.53
CA ASP A 151 1.07 -34.92 10.82
C ASP A 151 0.19 -33.69 10.47
N PRO A 152 -0.76 -33.82 9.52
CA PRO A 152 -1.63 -32.71 9.14
C PRO A 152 -2.58 -32.23 10.24
N LYS A 153 -2.83 -33.05 11.27
CA LYS A 153 -3.62 -32.63 12.43
C LYS A 153 -2.85 -31.66 13.31
N LYS A 154 -1.55 -31.92 13.48
CA LYS A 154 -0.65 -31.07 14.26
C LYS A 154 -0.22 -29.82 13.46
N PHE A 155 0.05 -29.97 12.18
CA PHE A 155 0.47 -28.90 11.28
C PHE A 155 -0.66 -28.56 10.30
N ASN A 156 -1.79 -28.07 10.86
CA ASN A 156 -2.94 -27.67 10.07
C ASN A 156 -2.55 -26.54 9.11
N PRO A 157 -2.88 -26.65 7.80
CA PRO A 157 -2.48 -25.66 6.81
C PRO A 157 -2.93 -24.22 7.13
N GLY A 158 -4.11 -24.04 7.72
CA GLY A 158 -4.58 -22.72 8.13
C GLY A 158 -3.74 -22.11 9.27
N LEU A 159 -3.39 -22.93 10.28
CA LEU A 159 -2.50 -22.51 11.37
C LEU A 159 -1.09 -22.16 10.83
N VAL A 160 -0.54 -23.04 10.00
CA VAL A 160 0.80 -22.83 9.41
C VAL A 160 0.81 -21.57 8.53
N SER A 161 -0.22 -21.35 7.70
CA SER A 161 -0.37 -20.13 6.89
C SER A 161 -0.41 -18.88 7.77
N ALA A 162 -1.17 -18.89 8.86
CA ALA A 162 -1.24 -17.77 9.79
C ALA A 162 0.12 -17.45 10.46
N LEU A 163 0.88 -18.50 10.85
CA LEU A 163 2.22 -18.31 11.44
C LEU A 163 3.22 -17.76 10.43
N ILE A 164 3.18 -18.22 9.17
CA ILE A 164 4.01 -17.68 8.09
C ILE A 164 3.66 -16.22 7.80
N SER A 165 2.38 -15.89 7.72
CA SER A 165 1.91 -14.52 7.50
C SER A 165 2.32 -13.59 8.65
N SER A 166 2.16 -14.04 9.91
CA SER A 166 2.63 -13.28 11.06
C SER A 166 4.15 -13.03 10.99
N ALA A 167 4.94 -14.03 10.64
CA ALA A 167 6.39 -13.87 10.48
C ALA A 167 6.73 -12.86 9.36
N LYS A 168 6.07 -12.95 8.21
CA LYS A 168 6.28 -12.01 7.10
C LYS A 168 5.90 -10.58 7.47
N SER A 169 4.81 -10.40 8.22
CA SER A 169 4.37 -9.08 8.69
C SER A 169 5.34 -8.40 9.67
N GLU A 170 6.29 -9.15 10.22
CA GLU A 170 7.39 -8.67 11.08
C GLU A 170 8.76 -8.69 10.36
N PHE A 171 8.80 -8.87 9.05
CA PHE A 171 10.03 -9.08 8.27
C PHE A 171 10.90 -10.24 8.76
N VAL A 172 10.28 -11.28 9.30
CA VAL A 172 10.94 -12.52 9.70
C VAL A 172 10.85 -13.51 8.55
N ASP A 173 11.92 -13.64 7.76
CA ASP A 173 12.04 -14.67 6.74
C ASP A 173 12.26 -16.08 7.37
N SER A 174 12.21 -17.12 6.54
CA SER A 174 12.37 -18.51 7.01
C SER A 174 13.70 -18.78 7.71
N SER A 175 14.76 -18.05 7.35
CA SER A 175 16.09 -18.19 7.98
C SER A 175 16.14 -17.55 9.35
N LYS A 176 15.54 -16.36 9.50
CA LYS A 176 15.38 -15.70 10.81
C LYS A 176 14.43 -16.50 11.70
N TYR A 177 13.32 -16.98 11.15
CA TYR A 177 12.38 -17.82 11.89
C TYR A 177 13.06 -19.07 12.46
N LYS A 178 13.94 -19.72 11.67
CA LYS A 178 14.74 -20.86 12.13
C LYS A 178 15.62 -20.53 13.34
N LYS A 179 16.22 -19.33 13.37
CA LYS A 179 17.06 -18.90 14.50
C LYS A 179 16.26 -18.63 15.78
N LEU A 180 14.99 -18.27 15.64
CA LEU A 180 14.07 -17.99 16.75
C LEU A 180 13.36 -19.26 17.25
N ALA A 181 13.39 -20.34 16.49
CA ALA A 181 12.70 -21.60 16.79
C ALA A 181 13.42 -22.43 17.88
N ASN A 182 12.90 -22.38 19.09
CA ASN A 182 13.51 -23.03 20.25
C ASN A 182 12.97 -24.45 20.53
N ASP A 183 11.80 -24.82 20.00
CA ASP A 183 11.13 -26.09 20.23
C ASP A 183 10.90 -26.87 18.90
N TYR A 184 10.46 -28.11 19.02
CA TYR A 184 10.20 -28.98 17.87
C TYR A 184 9.14 -28.42 16.95
N PHE A 185 8.06 -27.86 17.49
CA PHE A 185 6.96 -27.33 16.65
C PHE A 185 7.43 -26.16 15.79
N ASN A 186 8.08 -25.17 16.40
CA ASN A 186 8.59 -23.99 15.68
C ASN A 186 9.71 -24.35 14.69
N ARG A 187 10.57 -25.35 15.00
CA ARG A 187 11.56 -25.87 14.03
C ARG A 187 10.89 -26.50 12.82
N SER A 188 9.82 -27.27 13.03
CA SER A 188 9.03 -27.85 11.92
C SER A 188 8.34 -26.77 11.10
N ILE A 189 7.75 -25.76 11.73
CA ILE A 189 7.18 -24.58 11.03
C ILE A 189 8.26 -23.90 10.19
N SER A 190 9.47 -23.70 10.72
CA SER A 190 10.59 -23.13 9.97
C SER A 190 10.93 -23.92 8.71
N GLU A 191 10.92 -25.25 8.79
CA GLU A 191 11.18 -26.12 7.64
C GLU A 191 10.06 -26.05 6.61
N ILE A 192 8.80 -26.04 7.06
CA ILE A 192 7.64 -25.85 6.18
C ILE A 192 7.70 -24.48 5.51
N TYR A 193 8.00 -23.42 6.25
CA TYR A 193 8.13 -22.05 5.73
C TYR A 193 9.23 -21.95 4.67
N LYS A 194 10.41 -22.55 4.93
CA LYS A 194 11.51 -22.60 3.95
C LYS A 194 11.07 -23.27 2.64
N ASN A 195 10.37 -24.42 2.73
CA ASN A 195 9.87 -25.14 1.57
C ASN A 195 8.75 -24.39 0.86
N TYR A 196 7.88 -23.72 1.64
CA TYR A 196 6.83 -22.84 1.11
C TYR A 196 7.43 -21.74 0.25
N GLN A 197 8.37 -20.98 0.79
CA GLN A 197 8.99 -19.86 0.05
C GLN A 197 9.75 -20.34 -1.18
N LYS A 198 10.45 -21.49 -1.07
CA LYS A 198 11.12 -22.09 -2.22
C LYS A 198 10.12 -22.42 -3.34
N ARG A 199 9.01 -23.10 -3.03
CA ARG A 199 8.00 -23.45 -4.05
C ARG A 199 7.28 -22.24 -4.63
N MET A 200 7.06 -21.20 -3.83
CA MET A 200 6.53 -19.92 -4.32
C MET A 200 7.46 -19.32 -5.38
N ILE A 201 8.77 -19.27 -5.12
CA ILE A 201 9.78 -18.80 -6.06
C ILE A 201 9.82 -19.69 -7.32
N ASP A 202 9.89 -21.01 -7.16
CA ASP A 202 9.96 -21.98 -8.25
C ASP A 202 8.72 -21.89 -9.18
N SER A 203 7.58 -21.49 -8.63
CA SER A 203 6.31 -21.30 -9.38
C SER A 203 6.13 -19.86 -9.88
N ASN A 204 7.10 -18.98 -9.69
CA ASN A 204 6.96 -17.55 -9.94
C ASN A 204 5.67 -16.99 -9.35
N ALA A 205 5.40 -17.27 -8.07
CA ALA A 205 4.19 -16.88 -7.35
C ALA A 205 4.54 -16.08 -6.09
N MET A 206 3.73 -15.09 -5.78
CA MET A 206 3.80 -14.28 -4.56
C MET A 206 2.46 -14.36 -3.82
N ASP A 207 2.48 -14.47 -2.51
CA ASP A 207 1.28 -14.23 -1.70
C ASP A 207 1.12 -12.74 -1.36
N PHE A 208 0.04 -12.38 -0.65
CA PHE A 208 -0.21 -10.98 -0.31
C PHE A 208 0.89 -10.37 0.57
N ASP A 209 1.46 -11.14 1.50
CA ASP A 209 2.56 -10.67 2.34
C ASP A 209 3.85 -10.48 1.53
N ASP A 210 4.12 -11.36 0.56
CA ASP A 210 5.26 -11.24 -0.35
C ASP A 210 5.18 -9.96 -1.20
N LEU A 211 4.00 -9.51 -1.60
CA LEU A 211 3.85 -8.27 -2.36
C LEU A 211 4.40 -7.06 -1.59
N LEU A 212 4.10 -6.99 -0.30
CA LEU A 212 4.58 -5.92 0.58
C LEU A 212 6.07 -6.06 0.87
N THR A 213 6.49 -7.24 1.34
CA THR A 213 7.87 -7.48 1.76
C THR A 213 8.85 -7.37 0.60
N ASN A 214 8.53 -7.94 -0.57
CA ASN A 214 9.38 -7.85 -1.75
C ASN A 214 9.48 -6.43 -2.32
N THR A 215 8.41 -5.62 -2.23
CA THR A 215 8.49 -4.21 -2.63
C THR A 215 9.46 -3.42 -1.73
N VAL A 216 9.42 -3.67 -0.41
CA VAL A 216 10.36 -3.04 0.52
C VAL A 216 11.80 -3.54 0.30
N ILE A 217 11.99 -4.84 0.06
CA ILE A 217 13.31 -5.41 -0.26
C ILE A 217 13.84 -4.80 -1.56
N LEU A 218 13.02 -4.72 -2.60
CA LEU A 218 13.36 -4.07 -3.87
C LEU A 218 13.87 -2.64 -3.66
N PHE A 219 13.14 -1.83 -2.90
CA PHE A 219 13.53 -0.45 -2.65
C PHE A 219 14.79 -0.31 -1.80
N LYS A 220 15.02 -1.24 -0.85
CA LYS A 220 16.24 -1.23 -0.04
C LYS A 220 17.48 -1.69 -0.81
N SER A 221 17.32 -2.63 -1.75
CA SER A 221 18.43 -3.15 -2.56
C SER A 221 18.71 -2.34 -3.82
N HIS A 222 17.75 -1.53 -4.29
CA HIS A 222 17.84 -0.73 -5.51
C HIS A 222 17.47 0.74 -5.24
N PRO A 223 18.41 1.54 -4.67
CA PRO A 223 18.15 2.94 -4.34
C PRO A 223 17.76 3.81 -5.54
N GLU A 224 18.22 3.47 -6.75
CA GLU A 224 17.86 4.15 -7.99
C GLU A 224 16.38 3.97 -8.33
N ILE A 225 15.83 2.76 -8.12
CA ILE A 225 14.39 2.50 -8.29
C ILE A 225 13.61 3.29 -7.24
N LEU A 226 14.01 3.22 -5.97
CA LEU A 226 13.37 3.98 -4.90
C LEU A 226 13.37 5.49 -5.20
N ASN A 227 14.50 6.05 -5.65
CA ASN A 227 14.61 7.47 -5.96
C ASN A 227 13.65 7.90 -7.08
N ASN A 228 13.40 7.05 -8.08
CA ASN A 228 12.42 7.33 -9.12
C ASN A 228 11.00 7.48 -8.54
N TYR A 229 10.60 6.60 -7.63
CA TYR A 229 9.29 6.67 -6.96
C TYR A 229 9.21 7.81 -5.95
N GLN A 230 10.29 8.15 -5.25
CA GLN A 230 10.36 9.32 -4.38
C GLN A 230 10.25 10.64 -5.16
N ASN A 231 10.81 10.71 -6.36
CA ASN A 231 10.66 11.86 -7.26
C ASN A 231 9.26 11.94 -7.85
N GLN A 232 8.63 10.78 -8.09
CA GLN A 232 7.26 10.69 -8.58
C GLN A 232 6.25 11.07 -7.50
N PHE A 233 6.32 10.47 -6.31
CA PHE A 233 5.34 10.67 -5.24
C PHE A 233 5.77 11.79 -4.30
N GLN A 234 5.38 13.02 -4.65
CA GLN A 234 5.69 14.20 -3.83
C GLN A 234 4.73 14.36 -2.63
N TYR A 235 3.54 13.78 -2.72
CA TYR A 235 2.53 13.79 -1.67
C TYR A 235 2.00 12.37 -1.47
N ILE A 236 1.99 11.92 -0.23
CA ILE A 236 1.52 10.58 0.14
C ILE A 236 0.38 10.75 1.15
N MET A 237 -0.74 10.11 0.91
CA MET A 237 -1.88 10.13 1.83
C MET A 237 -2.27 8.69 2.17
N ILE A 238 -2.50 8.45 3.45
CA ILE A 238 -2.86 7.12 3.96
C ILE A 238 -4.11 7.26 4.82
N ASP A 239 -5.14 6.52 4.44
CA ASP A 239 -6.34 6.37 5.26
C ASP A 239 -6.10 5.25 6.29
N GLU A 240 -6.66 5.38 7.50
CA GLU A 240 -6.56 4.42 8.62
C GLU A 240 -5.11 4.01 8.95
N TYR A 241 -4.21 4.98 9.06
CA TYR A 241 -2.77 4.74 9.28
C TYR A 241 -2.45 3.88 10.52
N GLN A 242 -3.31 3.90 11.53
CA GLN A 242 -3.17 3.09 12.76
C GLN A 242 -3.20 1.57 12.49
N ASP A 243 -3.75 1.12 11.36
CA ASP A 243 -3.87 -0.30 11.01
C ASP A 243 -2.66 -0.83 10.20
N THR A 244 -1.61 0.02 10.03
CA THR A 244 -0.42 -0.36 9.27
C THR A 244 0.43 -1.40 10.00
N ASN A 245 0.82 -2.45 9.26
CA ASN A 245 1.85 -3.39 9.71
C ASN A 245 3.26 -2.91 9.35
N GLU A 246 4.29 -3.62 9.82
CA GLU A 246 5.69 -3.21 9.65
C GLU A 246 6.10 -3.08 8.15
N PRO A 247 5.80 -4.01 7.22
CA PRO A 247 6.06 -3.81 5.80
C PRO A 247 5.41 -2.57 5.19
N GLN A 248 4.16 -2.28 5.53
CA GLN A 248 3.44 -1.10 5.08
C GLN A 248 4.07 0.19 5.63
N TYR A 249 4.42 0.19 6.91
CA TYR A 249 5.13 1.30 7.55
C TYR A 249 6.48 1.57 6.86
N GLN A 250 7.29 0.51 6.64
CA GLN A 250 8.58 0.64 5.97
C GLN A 250 8.44 1.16 4.54
N LEU A 251 7.44 0.70 3.80
CA LEU A 251 7.15 1.17 2.45
C LEU A 251 6.87 2.68 2.44
N VAL A 252 5.98 3.12 3.33
CA VAL A 252 5.61 4.53 3.47
C VAL A 252 6.82 5.37 3.87
N LYS A 253 7.58 4.92 4.87
CA LYS A 253 8.79 5.57 5.34
C LYS A 253 9.81 5.76 4.21
N LEU A 254 10.07 4.71 3.42
CA LEU A 254 10.99 4.79 2.29
C LEU A 254 10.50 5.79 1.24
N LEU A 255 9.25 5.74 0.85
CA LEU A 255 8.71 6.63 -0.18
C LEU A 255 8.67 8.10 0.26
N SER A 256 8.41 8.38 1.54
CA SER A 256 8.26 9.75 2.05
C SER A 256 9.58 10.44 2.42
N GLN A 257 10.70 9.71 2.52
CA GLN A 257 11.99 10.25 3.02
C GLN A 257 12.47 11.52 2.32
N LYS A 258 12.13 11.71 1.05
CA LYS A 258 12.64 12.83 0.26
C LYS A 258 11.84 14.11 0.46
N THR A 259 10.53 14.00 0.50
CA THR A 259 9.62 15.17 0.57
C THR A 259 9.05 15.39 1.95
N ASN A 260 8.91 14.34 2.71
CA ASN A 260 8.26 14.31 4.03
C ASN A 260 6.81 14.82 4.01
N ASN A 261 6.16 14.87 2.86
CA ASN A 261 4.75 15.29 2.69
C ASN A 261 3.83 14.07 2.78
N ILE A 262 3.45 13.74 3.99
CA ILE A 262 2.64 12.58 4.33
C ILE A 262 1.45 12.97 5.22
#